data_d1ba400673d2048cd71607e040b16cfc
#
_entry.id   d1ba400673d2048cd71607e040b16cfc
#
_cell.length_a   1.000
_cell.length_b   1.000
_cell.length_c   1.000
_cell.angle_alpha   90.00
_cell.angle_beta   90.00
_cell.angle_gamma   90.00
#
_symmetry.space_group_name_H-M   'P 1'
#
loop_
_entity.id
_entity.type
_entity.pdbx_description
1 polymer ?
#
loop_
_entity_poly.entity_id
_entity_poly.type
_entity_poly.pdbx_seq_one_letter_code
_entity_poly.pdbx_strand_id
1 'polypeptide(L)'
;MNIPVCPRCRHRRSNKDSATHEGVCPGCGIAYAKWLARNTAGPYTQSPKPDAIAVETDTETETETETEAVDLLPRLREQLLLPPEGADETVMIWRAVLLVALGLWTLWFAAHGIDWEVIGGSFLHNANLAFHEFGHVFFRPFGRFMMILGGSLFQVALPLLLAGYFAGWKQDNIAAAAALWWCGQNLVDVAPYIRDAEYRVLPLVGGGGEESHDWGNLLTQLDAVPDCYALARTSFGVGLLIMCAALAWGAAVVWRWRREATNRAP
;
A
#
# COMPACT_ATOMS: atom_id res chain seq x y z
N MET A 1 -36.23 6.24 25.15
CA MET A 1 -35.95 7.52 25.83
C MET A 1 -36.25 8.62 24.82
N ASN A 2 -37.39 9.30 24.98
CA ASN A 2 -37.84 10.32 24.03
C ASN A 2 -37.24 11.67 24.41
N ILE A 3 -36.24 12.13 23.65
CA ILE A 3 -35.59 13.43 23.88
C ILE A 3 -36.15 14.43 22.85
N PRO A 4 -37.01 15.37 23.29
CA PRO A 4 -37.73 16.28 22.35
C PRO A 4 -36.82 17.31 21.72
N VAL A 5 -35.67 17.64 22.32
CA VAL A 5 -34.69 18.59 21.79
C VAL A 5 -33.28 17.98 21.93
N CYS A 6 -32.57 17.91 20.82
CA CYS A 6 -31.23 17.34 20.79
C CYS A 6 -30.24 18.17 21.64
N PRO A 7 -29.52 17.56 22.60
CA PRO A 7 -28.59 18.30 23.45
C PRO A 7 -27.34 18.80 22.70
N ARG A 8 -27.01 18.21 21.53
CA ARG A 8 -25.85 18.61 20.73
C ARG A 8 -26.18 19.72 19.71
N CYS A 9 -27.22 19.52 18.86
CA CYS A 9 -27.49 20.44 17.76
C CYS A 9 -28.79 21.25 17.93
N ARG A 10 -29.49 21.08 19.06
CA ARG A 10 -30.77 21.72 19.40
C ARG A 10 -31.93 21.45 18.43
N HIS A 11 -31.79 20.47 17.53
CA HIS A 11 -32.90 20.05 16.68
C HIS A 11 -34.09 19.60 17.54
N ARG A 12 -35.27 20.13 17.27
CA ARG A 12 -36.53 19.75 17.92
C ARG A 12 -37.21 18.71 17.07
N ARG A 13 -37.45 17.53 17.63
CA ARG A 13 -38.12 16.43 16.92
C ARG A 13 -39.54 16.80 16.57
N SER A 14 -39.96 16.52 15.33
CA SER A 14 -41.28 16.77 14.80
C SER A 14 -41.87 15.49 14.19
N ASN A 15 -43.16 15.53 13.84
CA ASN A 15 -43.86 14.41 13.19
C ASN A 15 -43.23 14.02 11.82
N LYS A 16 -42.43 14.92 11.21
CA LYS A 16 -41.72 14.66 9.94
C LYS A 16 -40.51 13.74 10.15
N ASP A 17 -40.05 13.59 11.37
CA ASP A 17 -38.84 12.80 11.74
C ASP A 17 -39.18 11.36 12.14
N SER A 18 -40.42 10.90 11.84
CA SER A 18 -40.96 9.59 12.21
C SER A 18 -40.16 8.41 11.63
N ALA A 19 -39.43 8.60 10.53
CA ALA A 19 -38.60 7.60 9.88
C ALA A 19 -37.27 7.37 10.63
N THR A 20 -36.86 8.25 11.57
CA THR A 20 -35.61 8.15 12.31
C THR A 20 -35.87 7.52 13.69
N HIS A 21 -35.09 6.48 14.06
CA HIS A 21 -35.22 5.79 15.33
C HIS A 21 -35.19 6.76 16.52
N GLU A 22 -36.07 6.56 17.52
CA GLU A 22 -36.26 7.48 18.65
C GLU A 22 -34.97 7.75 19.46
N GLY A 23 -34.04 6.83 19.47
CA GLY A 23 -32.74 6.94 20.17
C GLY A 23 -31.67 7.74 19.40
N VAL A 24 -32.00 8.24 18.18
CA VAL A 24 -31.03 8.95 17.31
C VAL A 24 -31.58 10.33 16.96
N CYS A 25 -30.72 11.34 16.93
CA CYS A 25 -31.11 12.69 16.51
C CYS A 25 -31.28 12.77 14.99
N PRO A 26 -32.47 13.19 14.45
CA PRO A 26 -32.68 13.33 13.02
C PRO A 26 -31.82 14.44 12.38
N GLY A 27 -31.41 15.44 13.16
CA GLY A 27 -30.65 16.57 12.61
C GLY A 27 -29.13 16.36 12.57
N CYS A 28 -28.55 15.56 13.47
CA CYS A 28 -27.09 15.37 13.52
C CYS A 28 -26.62 13.94 13.76
N GLY A 29 -27.52 12.95 13.78
CA GLY A 29 -27.20 11.52 13.82
C GLY A 29 -26.63 10.99 15.15
N ILE A 30 -26.54 11.79 16.23
CA ILE A 30 -26.02 11.27 17.49
C ILE A 30 -26.97 10.26 18.14
N ALA A 31 -26.44 9.16 18.67
CA ALA A 31 -27.16 8.24 19.54
C ALA A 31 -27.25 8.87 20.96
N TYR A 32 -28.44 9.21 21.41
CA TYR A 32 -28.67 9.90 22.70
C TYR A 32 -28.07 9.15 23.89
N ALA A 33 -28.23 7.82 23.94
CA ALA A 33 -27.69 7.00 25.02
C ALA A 33 -26.17 7.12 25.15
N LYS A 34 -25.43 7.07 24.00
CA LYS A 34 -23.98 7.21 24.00
C LYS A 34 -23.52 8.63 24.34
N TRP A 35 -24.27 9.62 23.90
CA TRP A 35 -23.96 11.03 24.21
C TRP A 35 -24.16 11.33 25.70
N LEU A 36 -25.29 10.87 26.28
CA LEU A 36 -25.59 11.02 27.70
C LEU A 36 -24.55 10.27 28.55
N ALA A 37 -24.19 9.03 28.22
CA ALA A 37 -23.17 8.28 28.95
C ALA A 37 -21.80 8.98 29.00
N ARG A 38 -21.46 9.74 27.94
CA ARG A 38 -20.21 10.53 27.91
C ARG A 38 -20.30 11.86 28.65
N ASN A 39 -21.47 12.47 28.75
CA ASN A 39 -21.64 13.83 29.26
C ASN A 39 -22.40 13.89 30.60
N THR A 40 -22.94 12.75 31.09
CA THR A 40 -23.59 12.62 32.40
C THR A 40 -22.80 11.74 33.37
N ALA A 41 -21.56 11.40 33.09
CA ALA A 41 -20.60 11.04 34.13
C ALA A 41 -20.43 12.29 34.96
N GLY A 42 -21.26 12.36 36.03
CA GLY A 42 -21.50 13.54 36.82
C GLY A 42 -20.28 14.07 37.56
N PRO A 43 -20.40 15.28 38.12
CA PRO A 43 -19.32 15.88 38.88
C PRO A 43 -19.05 15.04 40.12
N TYR A 44 -17.84 14.57 40.19
CA TYR A 44 -17.09 14.18 41.35
C TYR A 44 -17.77 14.43 42.70
N THR A 45 -17.98 13.38 43.48
CA THR A 45 -17.88 13.44 44.91
C THR A 45 -16.47 13.88 45.25
N GLN A 46 -16.33 15.11 45.69
CA GLN A 46 -15.09 15.64 46.27
C GLN A 46 -14.71 14.79 47.47
N SER A 47 -13.65 14.05 47.36
CA SER A 47 -12.87 13.55 48.50
C SER A 47 -11.83 14.63 48.88
N PRO A 48 -11.48 14.79 50.17
CA PRO A 48 -10.82 15.99 50.67
C PRO A 48 -9.38 16.10 50.14
N LYS A 49 -9.00 17.33 49.90
CA LYS A 49 -7.71 17.82 49.48
C LYS A 49 -6.59 17.38 50.43
N PRO A 50 -5.56 16.69 49.99
CA PRO A 50 -4.24 16.73 50.56
C PRO A 50 -3.46 17.89 49.92
N ASP A 51 -2.63 18.52 50.79
CA ASP A 51 -1.84 19.70 50.49
C ASP A 51 -0.92 19.56 49.27
N ALA A 52 -0.71 20.72 48.66
CA ALA A 52 0.27 21.08 47.64
C ALA A 52 1.30 19.99 47.28
N ILE A 53 1.06 19.30 46.17
CA ILE A 53 2.09 18.65 45.42
C ILE A 53 2.29 19.46 44.13
N ALA A 54 3.54 19.80 43.87
CA ALA A 54 3.99 20.59 42.74
C ALA A 54 3.34 20.11 41.42
N VAL A 55 2.98 21.08 40.59
CA VAL A 55 2.68 20.85 39.17
C VAL A 55 3.94 20.30 38.52
N GLU A 56 4.06 18.99 38.47
CA GLU A 56 4.91 18.34 37.47
C GLU A 56 4.13 18.41 36.15
N THR A 57 4.62 19.30 35.31
CA THR A 57 4.17 19.50 33.94
C THR A 57 4.31 18.20 33.18
N ASP A 58 3.29 17.86 32.37
CA ASP A 58 3.18 16.72 31.44
C ASP A 58 4.30 16.70 30.38
N THR A 59 5.56 16.63 30.81
CA THR A 59 6.72 16.46 29.93
C THR A 59 7.04 14.98 29.69
N GLU A 60 6.48 14.07 30.51
CA GLU A 60 6.77 12.65 30.43
C GLU A 60 6.09 11.96 29.24
N THR A 61 4.89 12.41 28.82
CA THR A 61 4.14 11.77 27.74
C THR A 61 4.77 12.03 26.36
N GLU A 62 5.34 13.23 26.13
CA GLU A 62 6.05 13.53 24.89
C GLU A 62 7.40 12.81 24.82
N THR A 63 8.08 12.66 25.96
CA THR A 63 9.39 11.99 26.03
C THR A 63 9.27 10.47 25.84
N GLU A 64 8.22 9.84 26.40
CA GLU A 64 7.97 8.41 26.19
C GLU A 64 7.63 8.09 24.72
N THR A 65 6.81 8.94 24.08
CA THR A 65 6.45 8.76 22.67
C THR A 65 7.64 8.96 21.72
N GLU A 66 8.49 9.96 21.99
CA GLU A 66 9.74 10.16 21.22
C GLU A 66 10.75 9.03 21.46
N THR A 67 10.87 8.53 22.69
CA THR A 67 11.76 7.44 23.03
C THR A 67 11.32 6.12 22.38
N GLU A 68 10.01 5.81 22.34
CA GLU A 68 9.47 4.65 21.63
C GLU A 68 9.68 4.77 20.12
N ALA A 69 9.48 5.93 19.52
CA ALA A 69 9.71 6.15 18.09
C ALA A 69 11.19 6.04 17.73
N VAL A 70 12.09 6.52 18.57
CA VAL A 70 13.55 6.42 18.38
C VAL A 70 14.02 4.96 18.46
N ASP A 71 13.39 4.13 19.30
CA ASP A 71 13.77 2.71 19.46
C ASP A 71 13.14 1.81 18.37
N LEU A 72 12.06 2.22 17.75
CA LEU A 72 11.35 1.47 16.72
C LEU A 72 12.14 1.38 15.40
N LEU A 73 12.73 2.48 14.95
CA LEU A 73 13.47 2.55 13.68
C LEU A 73 14.71 1.63 13.65
N PRO A 74 15.58 1.59 14.68
CA PRO A 74 16.68 0.63 14.74
C PRO A 74 16.21 -0.83 14.71
N ARG A 75 15.14 -1.15 15.45
CA ARG A 75 14.58 -2.52 15.47
C ARG A 75 14.03 -2.93 14.12
N LEU A 76 13.25 -2.06 13.46
CA LEU A 76 12.75 -2.31 12.10
C LEU A 76 13.89 -2.49 11.10
N ARG A 77 14.91 -1.64 11.16
CA ARG A 77 16.09 -1.75 10.30
C ARG A 77 16.82 -3.06 10.53
N GLU A 78 16.97 -3.46 11.79
CA GLU A 78 17.59 -4.74 12.12
C GLU A 78 16.78 -5.91 11.58
N GLN A 79 15.48 -5.93 11.79
CA GLN A 79 14.56 -6.95 11.29
C GLN A 79 14.60 -7.06 9.76
N LEU A 80 14.57 -5.93 9.04
CA LEU A 80 14.59 -5.90 7.58
C LEU A 80 15.95 -6.33 6.97
N LEU A 81 17.02 -6.36 7.77
CA LEU A 81 18.34 -6.83 7.33
C LEU A 81 18.66 -8.24 7.79
N LEU A 82 17.78 -8.89 8.59
CA LEU A 82 18.02 -10.27 9.02
C LEU A 82 18.07 -11.21 7.81
N PRO A 83 19.10 -12.06 7.72
CA PRO A 83 19.11 -13.13 6.75
C PRO A 83 18.04 -14.18 7.12
N PRO A 84 17.49 -14.93 6.12
CA PRO A 84 16.50 -15.96 6.39
C PRO A 84 17.09 -17.08 7.24
N GLU A 85 16.29 -17.57 8.20
CA GLU A 85 16.71 -18.64 9.11
C GLU A 85 17.05 -19.93 8.35
N GLY A 86 18.10 -20.60 8.77
CA GLY A 86 18.50 -21.92 8.24
C GLY A 86 18.98 -21.92 6.79
N ALA A 87 19.22 -20.76 6.18
CA ALA A 87 19.75 -20.70 4.81
C ALA A 87 21.22 -21.19 4.80
N ASP A 88 21.46 -22.30 4.09
CA ASP A 88 22.78 -22.79 3.80
C ASP A 88 23.46 -21.96 2.68
N GLU A 89 24.75 -22.23 2.45
CA GLU A 89 25.55 -21.52 1.46
C GLU A 89 24.98 -21.69 0.03
N THR A 90 24.51 -22.87 -0.30
CA THR A 90 23.96 -23.18 -1.63
C THR A 90 22.70 -22.36 -1.91
N VAL A 91 21.78 -22.31 -0.94
CA VAL A 91 20.56 -21.52 -1.04
C VAL A 91 20.89 -20.03 -1.19
N MET A 92 21.85 -19.52 -0.43
CA MET A 92 22.25 -18.10 -0.51
C MET A 92 22.96 -17.75 -1.83
N ILE A 93 23.72 -18.67 -2.41
CA ILE A 93 24.29 -18.50 -3.75
C ILE A 93 23.17 -18.34 -4.79
N TRP A 94 22.17 -19.24 -4.81
CA TRP A 94 21.07 -19.15 -5.75
C TRP A 94 20.22 -17.89 -5.57
N ARG A 95 20.01 -17.43 -4.35
CA ARG A 95 19.37 -16.15 -4.06
C ARG A 95 20.17 -14.95 -4.58
N ALA A 96 21.49 -14.98 -4.41
CA ALA A 96 22.36 -13.95 -4.99
C ALA A 96 22.34 -13.97 -6.53
N VAL A 97 22.35 -15.15 -7.15
CA VAL A 97 22.20 -15.32 -8.61
C VAL A 97 20.86 -14.75 -9.09
N LEU A 98 19.77 -15.02 -8.37
CA LEU A 98 18.46 -14.44 -8.68
C LEU A 98 18.51 -12.89 -8.65
N LEU A 99 19.08 -12.29 -7.59
CA LEU A 99 19.18 -10.84 -7.49
C LEU A 99 20.01 -10.24 -8.64
N VAL A 100 21.09 -10.90 -9.03
CA VAL A 100 21.89 -10.48 -10.20
C VAL A 100 21.08 -10.57 -11.50
N ALA A 101 20.33 -11.65 -11.70
CA ALA A 101 19.45 -11.80 -12.87
C ALA A 101 18.38 -10.71 -12.92
N LEU A 102 17.73 -10.43 -11.78
CA LEU A 102 16.76 -9.34 -11.65
C LEU A 102 17.42 -7.97 -11.90
N GLY A 103 18.66 -7.77 -11.45
CA GLY A 103 19.43 -6.55 -11.71
C GLY A 103 19.72 -6.36 -13.19
N LEU A 104 20.16 -7.41 -13.90
CA LEU A 104 20.37 -7.37 -15.34
C LEU A 104 19.07 -7.07 -16.09
N TRP A 105 17.97 -7.63 -15.64
CA TRP A 105 16.65 -7.36 -16.22
C TRP A 105 16.18 -5.93 -15.97
N THR A 106 16.47 -5.37 -14.78
CA THR A 106 16.23 -3.95 -14.50
C THR A 106 17.00 -3.04 -15.45
N LEU A 107 18.28 -3.34 -15.67
CA LEU A 107 19.12 -2.59 -16.62
C LEU A 107 18.60 -2.70 -18.05
N TRP A 108 18.09 -3.87 -18.43
CA TRP A 108 17.47 -4.09 -19.73
C TRP A 108 16.26 -3.16 -19.94
N PHE A 109 15.31 -3.13 -18.99
CA PHE A 109 14.17 -2.20 -19.07
C PHE A 109 14.62 -0.73 -19.06
N ALA A 110 15.57 -0.36 -18.21
CA ALA A 110 16.06 1.01 -18.13
C ALA A 110 16.72 1.46 -19.45
N ALA A 111 17.44 0.55 -20.13
CA ALA A 111 18.10 0.86 -21.40
C ALA A 111 17.12 1.05 -22.58
N HIS A 112 15.99 0.36 -22.58
CA HIS A 112 15.00 0.44 -23.67
C HIS A 112 13.88 1.44 -23.39
N GLY A 113 13.70 1.85 -22.11
CA GLY A 113 12.65 2.80 -21.73
C GLY A 113 11.23 2.22 -21.89
N ILE A 114 10.27 3.10 -22.16
CA ILE A 114 8.87 2.72 -22.35
C ILE A 114 8.69 2.20 -23.78
N ASP A 115 9.11 0.99 -24.00
CA ASP A 115 9.01 0.29 -25.29
C ASP A 115 8.07 -0.91 -25.17
N TRP A 116 7.01 -0.93 -25.98
CA TRP A 116 6.01 -1.99 -25.94
C TRP A 116 6.57 -3.34 -26.42
N GLU A 117 7.40 -3.37 -27.45
CA GLU A 117 7.94 -4.64 -27.96
C GLU A 117 8.82 -5.31 -26.91
N VAL A 118 9.56 -4.52 -26.12
CA VAL A 118 10.41 -5.02 -25.04
C VAL A 118 9.59 -5.43 -23.82
N ILE A 119 8.67 -4.58 -23.38
CA ILE A 119 7.90 -4.78 -22.15
C ILE A 119 6.79 -5.81 -22.38
N GLY A 120 5.97 -5.61 -23.40
CA GLY A 120 4.86 -6.50 -23.75
C GLY A 120 5.32 -7.88 -24.26
N GLY A 121 6.51 -7.96 -24.87
CA GLY A 121 7.14 -9.22 -25.26
C GLY A 121 7.78 -9.99 -24.10
N SER A 122 7.86 -9.43 -22.90
CA SER A 122 8.50 -10.10 -21.76
C SER A 122 7.64 -11.24 -21.20
N PHE A 123 8.31 -12.28 -20.68
CA PHE A 123 7.62 -13.36 -19.96
C PHE A 123 6.76 -12.85 -18.81
N LEU A 124 7.26 -11.84 -18.05
CA LEU A 124 6.54 -11.30 -16.90
C LEU A 124 5.27 -10.55 -17.30
N HIS A 125 5.24 -9.88 -18.47
CA HIS A 125 4.01 -9.26 -18.96
C HIS A 125 2.88 -10.29 -19.07
N ASN A 126 3.14 -11.45 -19.68
CA ASN A 126 2.14 -12.50 -19.81
C ASN A 126 1.69 -13.08 -18.45
N ALA A 127 2.61 -13.16 -17.47
CA ALA A 127 2.27 -13.58 -16.12
C ALA A 127 1.43 -12.50 -15.38
N ASN A 128 1.81 -11.22 -15.51
CA ASN A 128 1.11 -10.09 -14.90
C ASN A 128 -0.30 -9.94 -15.45
N LEU A 129 -0.49 -10.24 -16.74
CA LEU A 129 -1.77 -10.15 -17.44
C LEU A 129 -2.86 -10.99 -16.77
N ALA A 130 -2.54 -12.20 -16.28
CA ALA A 130 -3.51 -13.02 -15.56
C ALA A 130 -3.99 -12.34 -14.27
N PHE A 131 -3.11 -11.63 -13.56
CA PHE A 131 -3.48 -10.87 -12.35
C PHE A 131 -4.22 -9.58 -12.70
N HIS A 132 -3.89 -8.96 -13.82
CA HIS A 132 -4.62 -7.81 -14.36
C HIS A 132 -6.09 -8.16 -14.63
N GLU A 133 -6.34 -9.21 -15.40
CA GLU A 133 -7.70 -9.68 -15.71
C GLU A 133 -8.47 -10.08 -14.45
N PHE A 134 -7.81 -10.76 -13.51
CA PHE A 134 -8.42 -11.06 -12.22
C PHE A 134 -8.79 -9.80 -11.45
N GLY A 135 -7.99 -8.75 -11.54
CA GLY A 135 -8.24 -7.46 -10.90
C GLY A 135 -9.57 -6.83 -11.33
N HIS A 136 -9.92 -6.90 -12.61
CA HIS A 136 -11.22 -6.42 -13.11
C HIS A 136 -12.39 -7.17 -12.46
N VAL A 137 -12.27 -8.48 -12.33
CA VAL A 137 -13.29 -9.33 -11.68
C VAL A 137 -13.40 -9.00 -10.20
N PHE A 138 -12.26 -8.91 -9.51
CA PHE A 138 -12.18 -8.66 -8.07
C PHE A 138 -12.78 -7.31 -7.69
N PHE A 139 -12.48 -6.26 -8.45
CA PHE A 139 -12.95 -4.90 -8.18
C PHE A 139 -14.31 -4.57 -8.79
N ARG A 140 -14.93 -5.47 -9.53
CA ARG A 140 -16.25 -5.27 -10.14
C ARG A 140 -17.36 -4.84 -9.16
N PRO A 141 -17.44 -5.39 -7.92
CA PRO A 141 -18.46 -4.96 -6.94
C PRO A 141 -18.34 -3.50 -6.49
N PHE A 142 -17.19 -2.85 -6.70
CA PHE A 142 -16.93 -1.47 -6.28
C PHE A 142 -17.28 -0.43 -7.36
N GLY A 143 -17.97 -0.84 -8.43
CA GLY A 143 -18.43 0.03 -9.50
C GLY A 143 -17.48 0.08 -10.70
N ARG A 144 -17.98 0.71 -11.81
CA ARG A 144 -17.29 0.66 -13.11
C ARG A 144 -15.87 1.24 -13.07
N PHE A 145 -15.68 2.38 -12.40
CA PHE A 145 -14.36 3.00 -12.31
C PHE A 145 -13.35 2.07 -11.64
N MET A 146 -13.71 1.52 -10.47
CA MET A 146 -12.85 0.59 -9.73
C MET A 146 -12.66 -0.74 -10.47
N MET A 147 -13.66 -1.21 -11.19
CA MET A 147 -13.52 -2.38 -12.04
C MET A 147 -12.42 -2.15 -13.10
N ILE A 148 -12.44 -1.01 -13.79
CA ILE A 148 -11.47 -0.71 -14.85
C ILE A 148 -10.07 -0.48 -14.23
N LEU A 149 -9.95 0.31 -13.17
CA LEU A 149 -8.69 0.54 -12.46
C LEU A 149 -8.12 -0.76 -11.84
N GLY A 150 -9.02 -1.66 -11.47
CA GLY A 150 -8.76 -2.89 -10.74
C GLY A 150 -7.73 -3.80 -11.40
N GLY A 151 -7.68 -3.86 -12.72
CA GLY A 151 -6.67 -4.60 -13.45
C GLY A 151 -5.26 -4.16 -13.07
N SER A 152 -4.92 -2.91 -13.35
CA SER A 152 -3.59 -2.36 -13.02
C SER A 152 -3.35 -2.28 -11.50
N LEU A 153 -4.37 -1.99 -10.71
CA LEU A 153 -4.24 -1.91 -9.26
C LEU A 153 -3.90 -3.27 -8.65
N PHE A 154 -4.58 -4.33 -9.08
CA PHE A 154 -4.36 -5.67 -8.53
C PHE A 154 -2.98 -6.23 -8.90
N GLN A 155 -2.55 -6.06 -10.17
CA GLN A 155 -1.24 -6.55 -10.59
C GLN A 155 -0.08 -5.87 -9.86
N VAL A 156 -0.22 -4.60 -9.42
CA VAL A 156 0.77 -3.89 -8.62
C VAL A 156 0.65 -4.23 -7.13
N ALA A 157 -0.57 -4.29 -6.60
CA ALA A 157 -0.82 -4.50 -5.18
C ALA A 157 -0.45 -5.93 -4.72
N LEU A 158 -0.70 -6.95 -5.55
CA LEU A 158 -0.42 -8.34 -5.19
C LEU A 158 1.05 -8.58 -4.82
N PRO A 159 2.04 -8.24 -5.64
CA PRO A 159 3.44 -8.42 -5.24
C PRO A 159 3.87 -7.53 -4.06
N LEU A 160 3.26 -6.35 -3.88
CA LEU A 160 3.50 -5.52 -2.70
C LEU A 160 2.99 -6.20 -1.42
N LEU A 161 1.81 -6.81 -1.45
CA LEU A 161 1.28 -7.60 -0.33
C LEU A 161 2.15 -8.82 -0.03
N LEU A 162 2.66 -9.48 -1.08
CA LEU A 162 3.60 -10.60 -0.93
C LEU A 162 4.92 -10.13 -0.30
N ALA A 163 5.45 -8.97 -0.69
CA ALA A 163 6.64 -8.40 -0.06
C ALA A 163 6.42 -8.16 1.44
N GLY A 164 5.27 -7.58 1.82
CA GLY A 164 4.88 -7.41 3.22
C GLY A 164 4.74 -8.74 3.98
N TYR A 165 4.14 -9.74 3.35
CA TYR A 165 4.00 -11.08 3.93
C TYR A 165 5.35 -11.76 4.18
N PHE A 166 6.27 -11.69 3.20
CA PHE A 166 7.59 -12.29 3.35
C PHE A 166 8.44 -11.54 4.39
N ALA A 167 8.40 -10.22 4.42
CA ALA A 167 9.15 -9.43 5.39
C ALA A 167 8.59 -9.57 6.81
N GLY A 168 7.26 -9.49 6.97
CA GLY A 168 6.63 -9.45 8.29
C GLY A 168 6.36 -10.82 8.90
N TRP A 169 5.81 -11.75 8.10
CA TRP A 169 5.39 -13.06 8.61
C TRP A 169 6.44 -14.15 8.43
N LYS A 170 7.02 -14.24 7.23
CA LYS A 170 8.01 -15.27 6.92
C LYS A 170 9.43 -14.89 7.32
N GLN A 171 9.67 -13.61 7.59
CA GLN A 171 11.02 -13.07 7.89
C GLN A 171 12.07 -13.44 6.83
N ASP A 172 11.62 -13.63 5.59
CA ASP A 172 12.47 -13.88 4.43
C ASP A 172 12.65 -12.58 3.62
N ASN A 173 13.60 -11.77 4.04
CA ASN A 173 13.85 -10.45 3.45
C ASN A 173 14.36 -10.51 2.00
N ILE A 174 14.93 -11.64 1.55
CA ILE A 174 15.34 -11.79 0.15
C ILE A 174 14.13 -12.10 -0.73
N ALA A 175 13.22 -12.96 -0.27
CA ALA A 175 11.94 -13.20 -0.95
C ALA A 175 11.08 -11.93 -0.97
N ALA A 176 11.08 -11.16 0.13
CA ALA A 176 10.40 -9.86 0.20
C ALA A 176 10.98 -8.86 -0.80
N ALA A 177 12.32 -8.78 -0.91
CA ALA A 177 12.98 -7.93 -1.90
C ALA A 177 12.64 -8.34 -3.33
N ALA A 178 12.61 -9.64 -3.65
CA ALA A 178 12.21 -10.13 -4.97
C ALA A 178 10.74 -9.79 -5.29
N ALA A 179 9.83 -9.93 -4.33
CA ALA A 179 8.44 -9.55 -4.49
C ALA A 179 8.26 -8.02 -4.66
N LEU A 180 9.02 -7.20 -3.91
CA LEU A 180 9.04 -5.76 -4.07
C LEU A 180 9.60 -5.35 -5.44
N TRP A 181 10.64 -6.04 -5.92
CA TRP A 181 11.14 -5.86 -7.28
C TRP A 181 10.04 -6.14 -8.32
N TRP A 182 9.27 -7.22 -8.14
CA TRP A 182 8.15 -7.55 -9.01
C TRP A 182 7.04 -6.48 -8.97
N CYS A 183 6.78 -5.87 -7.80
CA CYS A 183 5.88 -4.73 -7.70
C CYS A 183 6.35 -3.55 -8.56
N GLY A 184 7.64 -3.19 -8.50
CA GLY A 184 8.24 -2.16 -9.34
C GLY A 184 8.17 -2.51 -10.83
N GLN A 185 8.41 -3.78 -11.19
CA GLN A 185 8.29 -4.25 -12.56
C GLN A 185 6.86 -4.13 -13.10
N ASN A 186 5.83 -4.35 -12.27
CA ASN A 186 4.44 -4.12 -12.68
C ASN A 186 4.15 -2.65 -13.02
N LEU A 187 4.75 -1.70 -12.32
CA LEU A 187 4.65 -0.28 -12.68
C LEU A 187 5.34 0.04 -14.01
N VAL A 188 6.47 -0.63 -14.30
CA VAL A 188 7.13 -0.57 -15.61
C VAL A 188 6.23 -1.18 -16.69
N ASP A 189 5.60 -2.30 -16.39
CA ASP A 189 4.74 -3.07 -17.29
C ASP A 189 3.48 -2.31 -17.72
N VAL A 190 2.86 -1.57 -16.80
CA VAL A 190 1.66 -0.75 -17.07
C VAL A 190 2.00 0.53 -17.86
N ALA A 191 3.25 1.02 -17.82
CA ALA A 191 3.61 2.31 -18.39
C ALA A 191 3.34 2.46 -19.90
N PRO A 192 3.64 1.49 -20.79
CA PRO A 192 3.25 1.56 -22.20
C PRO A 192 1.73 1.66 -22.39
N TYR A 193 0.96 0.94 -21.57
CA TYR A 193 -0.49 0.93 -21.63
C TYR A 193 -1.10 2.26 -21.17
N ILE A 194 -0.51 2.92 -20.14
CA ILE A 194 -0.87 4.30 -19.78
C ILE A 194 -0.58 5.25 -20.93
N ARG A 195 0.60 5.12 -21.56
CA ARG A 195 1.02 5.99 -22.67
C ARG A 195 0.11 5.88 -23.87
N ASP A 196 -0.43 4.69 -24.12
CA ASP A 196 -1.33 4.41 -25.25
C ASP A 196 -2.77 4.89 -25.05
N ALA A 197 -3.10 5.47 -23.90
CA ALA A 197 -4.45 5.95 -23.58
C ALA A 197 -4.99 6.98 -24.60
N GLU A 198 -4.13 7.72 -25.28
CA GLU A 198 -4.47 8.66 -26.34
C GLU A 198 -4.83 7.97 -27.65
N TYR A 199 -4.01 7.00 -28.09
CA TYR A 199 -4.16 6.37 -29.41
C TYR A 199 -4.92 5.04 -29.38
N ARG A 200 -4.84 4.29 -28.27
CA ARG A 200 -5.56 3.01 -28.02
C ARG A 200 -5.29 1.97 -29.09
N VAL A 201 -4.03 1.85 -29.51
CA VAL A 201 -3.60 0.95 -30.60
C VAL A 201 -2.92 -0.34 -30.13
N LEU A 202 -2.57 -0.43 -28.82
CA LEU A 202 -1.98 -1.64 -28.28
C LEU A 202 -2.97 -2.82 -28.33
N PRO A 203 -2.47 -4.04 -28.58
CA PRO A 203 -3.32 -5.22 -28.57
C PRO A 203 -3.90 -5.47 -27.18
N LEU A 204 -5.22 -5.66 -27.10
CA LEU A 204 -5.95 -5.93 -25.87
C LEU A 204 -6.27 -7.42 -25.75
N VAL A 205 -6.28 -7.92 -24.51
CA VAL A 205 -6.72 -9.28 -24.21
C VAL A 205 -8.20 -9.45 -24.59
N GLY A 206 -8.52 -10.56 -25.24
CA GLY A 206 -9.89 -10.84 -25.68
C GLY A 206 -10.32 -10.13 -26.96
N GLY A 207 -9.45 -9.32 -27.61
CA GLY A 207 -9.74 -8.70 -28.91
C GLY A 207 -10.81 -7.60 -28.86
N GLY A 208 -10.97 -6.94 -27.71
CA GLY A 208 -11.87 -5.77 -27.54
C GLY A 208 -11.41 -4.59 -28.41
N GLY A 209 -12.34 -3.72 -28.81
CA GLY A 209 -12.05 -2.47 -29.50
C GLY A 209 -11.55 -1.36 -28.56
N GLU A 210 -11.43 -0.14 -29.08
CA GLU A 210 -10.97 1.05 -28.32
C GLU A 210 -11.77 1.30 -27.01
N GLU A 211 -13.03 0.87 -26.99
CA GLU A 211 -13.90 0.94 -25.81
C GLU A 211 -13.46 0.05 -24.64
N SER A 212 -12.62 -0.96 -24.91
CA SER A 212 -12.10 -1.87 -23.90
C SER A 212 -10.75 -1.43 -23.32
N HIS A 213 -10.19 -0.29 -23.77
CA HIS A 213 -8.90 0.20 -23.33
C HIS A 213 -9.00 0.86 -21.93
N ASP A 214 -8.52 0.19 -20.88
CA ASP A 214 -8.70 0.63 -19.49
C ASP A 214 -8.18 2.03 -19.23
N TRP A 215 -6.90 2.28 -19.49
CA TRP A 215 -6.30 3.58 -19.24
C TRP A 215 -6.91 4.69 -20.11
N GLY A 216 -7.29 4.37 -21.35
CA GLY A 216 -8.04 5.30 -22.19
C GLY A 216 -9.38 5.68 -21.57
N ASN A 217 -10.11 4.70 -21.01
CA ASN A 217 -11.38 4.92 -20.34
C ASN A 217 -11.22 5.65 -19.01
N LEU A 218 -10.23 5.30 -18.20
CA LEU A 218 -9.94 5.96 -16.91
C LEU A 218 -9.59 7.43 -17.12
N LEU A 219 -8.63 7.71 -18.01
CA LEU A 219 -8.16 9.08 -18.24
C LEU A 219 -9.26 9.93 -18.94
N THR A 220 -10.11 9.33 -19.78
CA THR A 220 -11.27 10.03 -20.33
C THR A 220 -12.27 10.42 -19.23
N GLN A 221 -12.56 9.52 -18.28
CA GLN A 221 -13.46 9.81 -17.15
C GLN A 221 -12.91 10.88 -16.21
N LEU A 222 -11.58 11.04 -16.13
CA LEU A 222 -10.88 12.01 -15.29
C LEU A 222 -10.51 13.30 -16.03
N ASP A 223 -10.87 13.42 -17.32
CA ASP A 223 -10.45 14.51 -18.20
C ASP A 223 -8.93 14.73 -18.23
N ALA A 224 -8.16 13.63 -18.16
CA ALA A 224 -6.72 13.59 -17.99
C ALA A 224 -5.98 12.85 -19.11
N VAL A 225 -6.61 12.64 -20.28
CA VAL A 225 -5.95 12.01 -21.44
C VAL A 225 -4.67 12.76 -21.87
N PRO A 226 -4.61 14.11 -21.85
CA PRO A 226 -3.38 14.84 -22.20
C PRO A 226 -2.19 14.54 -21.27
N ASP A 227 -2.46 14.03 -20.06
CA ASP A 227 -1.43 13.72 -19.06
C ASP A 227 -0.85 12.30 -19.20
N CYS A 228 -1.37 11.48 -20.14
CA CYS A 228 -0.99 10.07 -20.27
C CYS A 228 0.54 9.87 -20.41
N TYR A 229 1.25 10.74 -21.14
CA TYR A 229 2.71 10.67 -21.29
C TYR A 229 3.46 10.97 -19.99
N ALA A 230 2.97 11.94 -19.20
CA ALA A 230 3.57 12.29 -17.92
C ALA A 230 3.34 11.16 -16.90
N LEU A 231 2.11 10.63 -16.84
CA LEU A 231 1.74 9.50 -15.97
C LEU A 231 2.52 8.24 -16.33
N ALA A 232 2.66 7.92 -17.62
CA ALA A 232 3.46 6.78 -18.08
C ALA A 232 4.93 6.89 -17.66
N ARG A 233 5.55 8.07 -17.83
CA ARG A 233 6.93 8.32 -17.39
C ARG A 233 7.06 8.23 -15.88
N THR A 234 6.07 8.72 -15.13
CA THR A 234 6.05 8.64 -13.68
C THR A 234 5.95 7.19 -13.22
N SER A 235 5.02 6.42 -13.79
CA SER A 235 4.87 4.99 -13.49
C SER A 235 6.17 4.22 -13.77
N PHE A 236 6.76 4.41 -14.94
CA PHE A 236 8.02 3.78 -15.34
C PHE A 236 9.17 4.15 -14.41
N GLY A 237 9.35 5.45 -14.11
CA GLY A 237 10.42 5.95 -13.25
C GLY A 237 10.29 5.46 -11.81
N VAL A 238 9.07 5.51 -11.24
CA VAL A 238 8.79 4.98 -9.90
C VAL A 238 9.01 3.47 -9.88
N GLY A 239 8.58 2.75 -10.91
CA GLY A 239 8.84 1.32 -11.06
C GLY A 239 10.33 0.99 -11.00
N LEU A 240 11.16 1.67 -11.79
CA LEU A 240 12.62 1.49 -11.76
C LEU A 240 13.22 1.82 -10.39
N LEU A 241 12.78 2.89 -9.73
CA LEU A 241 13.25 3.25 -8.40
C LEU A 241 12.95 2.17 -7.37
N ILE A 242 11.74 1.61 -7.40
CA ILE A 242 11.34 0.49 -6.52
C ILE A 242 12.19 -0.76 -6.82
N MET A 243 12.41 -1.09 -8.09
CA MET A 243 13.25 -2.23 -8.50
C MET A 243 14.68 -2.05 -7.98
N CYS A 244 15.28 -0.87 -8.14
CA CYS A 244 16.63 -0.58 -7.62
C CYS A 244 16.69 -0.63 -6.10
N ALA A 245 15.70 -0.08 -5.39
CA ALA A 245 15.63 -0.13 -3.93
C ALA A 245 15.50 -1.57 -3.42
N ALA A 246 14.68 -2.40 -4.07
CA ALA A 246 14.52 -3.81 -3.77
C ALA A 246 15.82 -4.60 -3.95
N LEU A 247 16.54 -4.37 -5.04
CA LEU A 247 17.85 -4.99 -5.30
C LEU A 247 18.89 -4.56 -4.27
N ALA A 248 18.95 -3.29 -3.91
CA ALA A 248 19.83 -2.77 -2.87
C ALA A 248 19.53 -3.41 -1.50
N TRP A 249 18.24 -3.55 -1.18
CA TRP A 249 17.80 -4.25 0.04
C TRP A 249 18.23 -5.72 0.04
N GLY A 250 17.90 -6.48 -1.01
CA GLY A 250 18.31 -7.88 -1.12
C GLY A 250 19.83 -8.08 -1.06
N ALA A 251 20.59 -7.19 -1.72
CA ALA A 251 22.06 -7.21 -1.67
C ALA A 251 22.61 -6.94 -0.25
N ALA A 252 21.99 -6.01 0.49
CA ALA A 252 22.37 -5.74 1.89
C ALA A 252 22.13 -6.95 2.79
N VAL A 253 21.01 -7.69 2.59
CA VAL A 253 20.74 -8.94 3.33
C VAL A 253 21.77 -10.03 3.02
N VAL A 254 22.10 -10.24 1.73
CA VAL A 254 23.13 -11.20 1.31
C VAL A 254 24.51 -10.83 1.89
N TRP A 255 24.86 -9.54 1.86
CA TRP A 255 26.12 -9.05 2.41
C TRP A 255 26.20 -9.29 3.93
N ARG A 256 25.14 -9.01 4.68
CA ARG A 256 25.04 -9.26 6.12
C ARG A 256 25.23 -10.76 6.42
N TRP A 257 24.52 -11.63 5.69
CA TRP A 257 24.67 -13.07 5.83
C TRP A 257 26.12 -13.52 5.66
N ARG A 258 26.79 -13.05 4.60
CA ARG A 258 28.22 -13.39 4.36
C ARG A 258 29.12 -12.97 5.51
N ARG A 259 28.94 -11.76 6.02
CA ARG A 259 29.71 -11.27 7.18
C ARG A 259 29.54 -12.15 8.41
N GLU A 260 28.31 -12.53 8.71
CA GLU A 260 28.00 -13.40 9.84
C GLU A 260 28.61 -14.81 9.65
N ALA A 261 28.54 -15.36 8.43
CA ALA A 261 29.16 -16.65 8.10
C ALA A 261 30.67 -16.61 8.27
N THR A 262 31.34 -15.55 7.80
CA THR A 262 32.80 -15.37 7.96
C THR A 262 33.22 -15.27 9.43
N ASN A 263 32.42 -14.58 10.26
CA ASN A 263 32.70 -14.43 11.69
C ASN A 263 32.43 -15.71 12.51
N ARG A 264 31.71 -16.70 11.95
CA ARG A 264 31.46 -18.02 12.56
C ARG A 264 32.48 -19.07 12.15
N ALA A 265 33.28 -18.81 11.12
CA ALA A 265 34.38 -19.69 10.74
C ALA A 265 35.48 -19.62 11.80
N PRO A 266 36.04 -20.78 12.29
CA PRO A 266 37.02 -20.84 13.38
C PRO A 266 38.36 -20.25 12.98
#